data_5c06fb49f7f1224cadfffba328284b07
#
_entry.id   5c06fb49f7f1224cadfffba328284b07
#
_cell.length_a   1.000
_cell.length_b   1.000
_cell.length_c   1.000
_cell.angle_alpha   90.00
_cell.angle_beta   90.00
_cell.angle_gamma   90.00
#
_symmetry.space_group_name_H-M   'P 1'
#
loop_
_entity.id
_entity.type
_entity.pdbx_description
1 polymer ?
#
loop_
_entity_poly.entity_id
_entity_poly.type
_entity_poly.pdbx_seq_one_letter_code
_entity_poly.pdbx_strand_id
1 'polypeptide(L)'
;MSELLHVIPAFALTVLVIVAVPGQGVAMVLRQSILSGKEAAFYSVFGNTTGLIIWGVLSSVGLSAIFQASPLAFNILKWAGVAYLTLLSIQTLLELKNQAGKFEYEAGEKAKSFGPAFRIGITTNLTNVKAAVFSVGLVPQFVPETFNLGWGIFILSFIWAVISMTWYSLMITIVDKSSKWI
;
A
#
# COMPACT_ATOMS: atom_id res chain seq x y z
N MET A 1 22.05 -8.60 9.19
CA MET A 1 21.58 -8.68 7.78
C MET A 1 20.94 -10.03 7.48
N SER A 2 21.55 -11.16 7.85
CA SER A 2 20.96 -12.49 7.62
C SER A 2 19.55 -12.64 8.23
N GLU A 3 19.33 -12.17 9.45
CA GLU A 3 18.02 -12.25 10.12
C GLU A 3 16.92 -11.44 9.39
N LEU A 4 17.26 -10.28 8.87
CA LEU A 4 16.31 -9.52 8.07
C LEU A 4 15.95 -10.26 6.76
N LEU A 5 16.90 -10.97 6.16
CA LEU A 5 16.64 -11.76 4.95
C LEU A 5 15.66 -12.91 5.21
N HIS A 6 15.69 -13.52 6.41
CA HIS A 6 14.78 -14.62 6.77
C HIS A 6 13.31 -14.18 6.89
N VAL A 7 13.02 -12.92 7.21
CA VAL A 7 11.64 -12.43 7.32
C VAL A 7 11.06 -11.95 5.99
N ILE A 8 11.91 -11.68 4.97
CA ILE A 8 11.45 -11.16 3.67
C ILE A 8 10.39 -12.05 3.01
N PRO A 9 10.49 -13.39 2.96
CA PRO A 9 9.47 -14.21 2.30
C PRO A 9 8.09 -14.08 2.96
N ALA A 10 8.02 -14.13 4.28
CA ALA A 10 6.78 -13.96 5.03
C ALA A 10 6.21 -12.54 4.86
N PHE A 11 7.07 -11.52 4.91
CA PHE A 11 6.69 -10.13 4.67
C PHE A 11 6.16 -9.94 3.24
N ALA A 12 6.87 -10.46 2.23
CA ALA A 12 6.47 -10.34 0.83
C ALA A 12 5.09 -10.99 0.58
N LEU A 13 4.85 -12.17 1.15
CA LEU A 13 3.54 -12.82 1.07
C LEU A 13 2.44 -11.96 1.72
N THR A 14 2.70 -11.41 2.91
CA THR A 14 1.78 -10.51 3.61
C THR A 14 1.47 -9.27 2.76
N VAL A 15 2.49 -8.67 2.16
CA VAL A 15 2.35 -7.53 1.25
C VAL A 15 1.52 -7.90 0.03
N LEU A 16 1.78 -9.04 -0.61
CA LEU A 16 1.01 -9.48 -1.78
C LEU A 16 -0.48 -9.63 -1.44
N VAL A 17 -0.80 -10.25 -0.30
CA VAL A 17 -2.20 -10.38 0.15
C VAL A 17 -2.82 -9.00 0.34
N ILE A 18 -2.15 -8.07 1.03
CA ILE A 18 -2.68 -6.71 1.29
C ILE A 18 -2.86 -5.90 0.00
N VAL A 19 -1.93 -5.99 -0.94
CA VAL A 19 -2.00 -5.23 -2.20
C VAL A 19 -3.09 -5.79 -3.13
N ALA A 20 -3.32 -7.12 -3.07
CA ALA A 20 -4.35 -7.80 -3.85
C ALA A 20 -5.77 -7.52 -3.35
N VAL A 21 -5.94 -7.26 -2.05
CA VAL A 21 -7.25 -6.90 -1.48
C VAL A 21 -7.75 -5.59 -2.08
N PRO A 22 -8.98 -5.58 -2.69
CA PRO A 22 -9.57 -4.36 -3.24
C PRO A 22 -9.61 -3.22 -2.23
N GLY A 23 -9.24 -2.03 -2.68
CA GLY A 23 -9.21 -0.80 -1.88
C GLY A 23 -8.80 0.38 -2.74
N GLN A 24 -8.54 1.53 -2.12
CA GLN A 24 -8.25 2.79 -2.82
C GLN A 24 -7.16 2.67 -3.91
N GLY A 25 -6.08 1.92 -3.65
CA GLY A 25 -5.00 1.71 -4.63
C GLY A 25 -5.46 0.92 -5.85
N VAL A 26 -6.17 -0.19 -5.65
CA VAL A 26 -6.75 -1.00 -6.74
C VAL A 26 -7.78 -0.18 -7.53
N ALA A 27 -8.69 0.50 -6.84
CA ALA A 27 -9.71 1.34 -7.46
C ALA A 27 -9.07 2.46 -8.31
N MET A 28 -8.04 3.13 -7.78
CA MET A 28 -7.28 4.15 -8.53
C MET A 28 -6.67 3.55 -9.81
N VAL A 29 -6.01 2.40 -9.73
CA VAL A 29 -5.35 1.75 -10.87
C VAL A 29 -6.37 1.39 -11.94
N LEU A 30 -7.46 0.72 -11.57
CA LEU A 30 -8.53 0.33 -12.51
C LEU A 30 -9.13 1.55 -13.17
N ARG A 31 -9.47 2.57 -12.37
CA ARG A 31 -10.06 3.81 -12.85
C ARG A 31 -9.13 4.55 -13.83
N GLN A 32 -7.86 4.76 -13.48
CA GLN A 32 -6.92 5.44 -14.35
C GLN A 32 -6.66 4.64 -15.64
N SER A 33 -6.60 3.31 -15.56
CA SER A 33 -6.44 2.46 -16.75
C SER A 33 -7.61 2.61 -17.74
N ILE A 34 -8.84 2.67 -17.23
CA ILE A 34 -10.06 2.74 -18.07
C ILE A 34 -10.29 4.16 -18.58
N LEU A 35 -10.20 5.19 -17.72
CA LEU A 35 -10.58 6.55 -18.07
C LEU A 35 -9.49 7.37 -18.74
N SER A 36 -8.23 7.12 -18.38
CA SER A 36 -7.08 7.93 -18.80
C SER A 36 -6.09 7.16 -19.66
N GLY A 37 -6.22 5.84 -19.71
CA GLY A 37 -5.37 4.94 -20.48
C GLY A 37 -4.14 4.46 -19.72
N LYS A 38 -3.45 3.51 -20.33
CA LYS A 38 -2.32 2.76 -19.76
C LYS A 38 -1.21 3.66 -19.22
N GLU A 39 -0.79 4.64 -19.97
CA GLU A 39 0.32 5.53 -19.64
C GLU A 39 0.02 6.35 -18.37
N ALA A 40 -1.16 6.96 -18.30
CA ALA A 40 -1.60 7.72 -17.14
C ALA A 40 -1.76 6.83 -15.89
N ALA A 41 -2.20 5.59 -16.08
CA ALA A 41 -2.26 4.61 -14.98
C ALA A 41 -0.87 4.31 -14.42
N PHE A 42 0.16 4.13 -15.26
CA PHE A 42 1.53 3.96 -14.81
C PHE A 42 2.06 5.19 -14.04
N TYR A 43 1.76 6.41 -14.51
CA TYR A 43 2.12 7.62 -13.77
C TYR A 43 1.45 7.70 -12.40
N SER A 44 0.19 7.26 -12.31
CA SER A 44 -0.51 7.18 -11.01
C SER A 44 0.10 6.11 -10.10
N VAL A 45 0.49 4.95 -10.64
CA VAL A 45 1.19 3.91 -9.87
C VAL A 45 2.53 4.43 -9.37
N PHE A 46 3.27 5.17 -10.17
CA PHE A 46 4.53 5.79 -9.74
C PHE A 46 4.30 6.78 -8.58
N GLY A 47 3.26 7.62 -8.65
CA GLY A 47 2.86 8.49 -7.55
C GLY A 47 2.47 7.71 -6.28
N ASN A 48 1.69 6.65 -6.44
CA ASN A 48 1.30 5.78 -5.32
C ASN A 48 2.51 5.12 -4.65
N THR A 49 3.46 4.62 -5.45
CA THR A 49 4.71 4.04 -4.94
C THR A 49 5.55 5.06 -4.19
N THR A 50 5.61 6.30 -4.68
CA THR A 50 6.28 7.41 -3.97
C THR A 50 5.62 7.66 -2.62
N GLY A 51 4.29 7.63 -2.54
CA GLY A 51 3.55 7.73 -1.27
C GLY A 51 3.92 6.62 -0.28
N LEU A 52 4.10 5.38 -0.75
CA LEU A 52 4.56 4.27 0.11
C LEU A 52 5.97 4.51 0.67
N ILE A 53 6.88 5.05 -0.14
CA ILE A 53 8.22 5.40 0.33
C ILE A 53 8.17 6.53 1.37
N ILE A 54 7.30 7.54 1.17
CA ILE A 54 7.09 8.59 2.16
C ILE A 54 6.60 7.99 3.49
N TRP A 55 5.60 7.11 3.47
CA TRP A 55 5.15 6.39 4.67
C TRP A 55 6.27 5.58 5.32
N GLY A 56 7.11 4.92 4.52
CA GLY A 56 8.28 4.18 5.00
C GLY A 56 9.28 5.08 5.72
N VAL A 57 9.61 6.26 5.16
CA VAL A 57 10.51 7.24 5.79
C VAL A 57 9.89 7.80 7.08
N LEU A 58 8.63 8.23 7.03
CA LEU A 58 7.94 8.77 8.22
C LEU A 58 7.86 7.73 9.34
N SER A 59 7.53 6.49 9.01
CA SER A 59 7.47 5.41 9.99
C SER A 59 8.85 5.04 10.54
N SER A 60 9.89 5.01 9.69
CA SER A 60 11.26 4.67 10.13
C SER A 60 11.80 5.67 11.15
N VAL A 61 11.56 6.97 10.94
CA VAL A 61 12.01 8.03 11.85
C VAL A 61 11.06 8.14 13.05
N GLY A 62 9.75 8.22 12.80
CA GLY A 62 8.75 8.45 13.85
C GLY A 62 8.62 7.28 14.83
N LEU A 63 8.54 6.04 14.33
CA LEU A 63 8.40 4.87 15.20
C LEU A 63 9.69 4.57 15.97
N SER A 64 10.85 4.79 15.36
CA SER A 64 12.12 4.65 16.09
C SER A 64 12.21 5.64 17.26
N ALA A 65 11.74 6.86 17.08
CA ALA A 65 11.68 7.86 18.17
C ALA A 65 10.68 7.43 19.27
N ILE A 66 9.49 6.96 18.90
CA ILE A 66 8.48 6.48 19.85
C ILE A 66 8.99 5.25 20.62
N PHE A 67 9.63 4.28 19.95
CA PHE A 67 10.17 3.11 20.59
C PHE A 67 11.25 3.45 21.64
N GLN A 68 12.14 4.39 21.30
CA GLN A 68 13.18 4.86 22.22
C GLN A 68 12.60 5.64 23.41
N ALA A 69 11.56 6.47 23.17
CA ALA A 69 10.95 7.28 24.22
C ALA A 69 10.05 6.47 25.15
N SER A 70 9.28 5.50 24.62
CA SER A 70 8.33 4.70 25.40
C SER A 70 7.99 3.38 24.70
N PRO A 71 8.58 2.25 25.14
CA PRO A 71 8.20 0.94 24.65
C PRO A 71 6.71 0.61 24.84
N LEU A 72 6.08 1.15 25.88
CA LEU A 72 4.64 1.01 26.11
C LEU A 72 3.82 1.71 25.02
N ALA A 73 4.16 2.96 24.69
CA ALA A 73 3.50 3.70 23.62
C ALA A 73 3.63 2.98 22.27
N PHE A 74 4.81 2.43 21.98
CA PHE A 74 5.03 1.63 20.77
C PHE A 74 4.14 0.37 20.73
N ASN A 75 4.03 -0.37 21.85
CA ASN A 75 3.18 -1.55 21.94
C ASN A 75 1.68 -1.20 21.78
N ILE A 76 1.22 -0.11 22.38
CA ILE A 76 -0.16 0.36 22.19
C ILE A 76 -0.43 0.66 20.72
N LEU A 77 0.46 1.40 20.07
CA LEU A 77 0.33 1.75 18.64
C LEU A 77 0.33 0.51 17.75
N LYS A 78 1.21 -0.45 18.03
CA LYS A 78 1.28 -1.74 17.33
C LYS A 78 -0.05 -2.49 17.40
N TRP A 79 -0.60 -2.69 18.59
CA TRP A 79 -1.84 -3.45 18.77
C TRP A 79 -3.07 -2.71 18.25
N ALA A 80 -3.10 -1.37 18.36
CA ALA A 80 -4.13 -0.55 17.73
C ALA A 80 -4.11 -0.71 16.19
N GLY A 81 -2.92 -0.74 15.59
CA GLY A 81 -2.75 -1.00 14.16
C GLY A 81 -3.26 -2.39 13.74
N VAL A 82 -2.90 -3.43 14.49
CA VAL A 82 -3.40 -4.80 14.25
C VAL A 82 -4.92 -4.87 14.35
N ALA A 83 -5.51 -4.32 15.40
CA ALA A 83 -6.96 -4.29 15.59
C ALA A 83 -7.66 -3.56 14.43
N TYR A 84 -7.15 -2.40 14.04
CA TYR A 84 -7.71 -1.64 12.92
C TYR A 84 -7.65 -2.40 11.59
N LEU A 85 -6.50 -3.01 11.25
CA LEU A 85 -6.36 -3.81 10.02
C LEU A 85 -7.27 -5.03 10.02
N THR A 86 -7.47 -5.65 11.18
CA THR A 86 -8.40 -6.77 11.35
C THR A 86 -9.85 -6.31 11.08
N LEU A 87 -10.27 -5.19 11.67
CA LEU A 87 -11.60 -4.61 11.43
C LEU A 87 -11.79 -4.25 9.96
N LEU A 88 -10.82 -3.60 9.35
CA LEU A 88 -10.86 -3.24 7.92
C LEU A 88 -10.97 -4.49 7.02
N SER A 89 -10.24 -5.55 7.35
CA SER A 89 -10.29 -6.82 6.61
C SER A 89 -11.67 -7.48 6.71
N ILE A 90 -12.27 -7.49 7.90
CA ILE A 90 -13.63 -8.01 8.12
C ILE A 90 -14.64 -7.18 7.32
N GLN A 91 -14.58 -5.85 7.39
CA GLN A 91 -15.46 -4.96 6.63
C GLN A 91 -15.37 -5.24 5.13
N THR A 92 -14.14 -5.32 4.58
CA THR A 92 -13.92 -5.62 3.16
C THR A 92 -14.51 -6.97 2.76
N LEU A 93 -14.36 -8.01 3.59
CA LEU A 93 -14.95 -9.33 3.32
C LEU A 93 -16.49 -9.31 3.34
N LEU A 94 -17.08 -8.55 4.25
CA LEU A 94 -18.54 -8.38 4.33
C LEU A 94 -19.06 -7.60 3.11
N GLU A 95 -18.38 -6.55 2.69
CA GLU A 95 -18.72 -5.77 1.49
C GLU A 95 -18.64 -6.63 0.22
N LEU A 96 -17.59 -7.43 0.06
CA LEU A 96 -17.48 -8.35 -1.07
C LEU A 96 -18.63 -9.36 -1.12
N LYS A 97 -19.11 -9.83 0.03
CA LYS A 97 -20.25 -10.74 0.13
C LYS A 97 -21.58 -10.05 -0.25
N ASN A 98 -21.73 -8.77 0.13
CA ASN A 98 -22.98 -8.03 -0.06
C ASN A 98 -23.09 -7.31 -1.41
N GLN A 99 -21.96 -6.97 -2.04
CA GLN A 99 -21.88 -6.17 -3.27
C GLN A 99 -21.17 -6.91 -4.41
N ALA A 100 -21.42 -8.19 -4.58
CA ALA A 100 -20.81 -8.95 -5.68
C ALA A 100 -21.09 -8.28 -7.04
N GLY A 101 -20.13 -7.49 -7.52
CA GLY A 101 -20.11 -6.93 -8.88
C GLY A 101 -20.48 -5.46 -9.06
N LYS A 102 -20.73 -4.68 -8.02
CA LYS A 102 -20.98 -3.24 -8.16
C LYS A 102 -19.76 -2.42 -7.75
N PHE A 103 -18.86 -2.18 -8.70
CA PHE A 103 -17.92 -1.07 -8.57
C PHE A 103 -18.66 0.22 -8.94
N GLU A 104 -19.10 1.01 -7.97
CA GLU A 104 -19.54 2.37 -8.23
C GLU A 104 -18.33 3.21 -8.66
N TYR A 105 -18.30 3.57 -9.93
CA TYR A 105 -17.35 4.52 -10.48
C TYR A 105 -17.73 5.94 -10.04
N GLU A 106 -17.19 6.43 -8.94
CA GLU A 106 -17.24 7.86 -8.67
C GLU A 106 -16.53 8.61 -9.81
N ALA A 107 -17.24 9.57 -10.41
CA ALA A 107 -16.70 10.45 -11.45
C ALA A 107 -15.58 11.32 -10.85
N GLY A 108 -14.35 10.95 -11.07
CA GLY A 108 -13.19 11.69 -10.61
C GLY A 108 -12.31 12.16 -11.78
N GLU A 109 -11.25 12.91 -11.47
CA GLU A 109 -10.39 13.53 -12.48
C GLU A 109 -9.79 12.55 -13.49
N LYS A 110 -9.93 12.89 -14.79
CA LYS A 110 -9.20 12.26 -15.90
C LYS A 110 -7.85 12.96 -16.02
N ALA A 111 -6.78 12.26 -15.76
CA ALA A 111 -5.44 12.81 -15.91
C ALA A 111 -4.70 12.06 -17.02
N LYS A 112 -4.37 12.75 -18.11
CA LYS A 112 -3.65 12.18 -19.26
C LYS A 112 -2.16 12.49 -19.27
N SER A 113 -1.69 13.42 -18.43
CA SER A 113 -0.28 13.82 -18.34
C SER A 113 0.35 13.39 -17.03
N PHE A 114 1.68 13.33 -17.02
CA PHE A 114 2.47 12.85 -15.85
C PHE A 114 2.09 13.56 -14.54
N GLY A 115 2.13 14.90 -14.51
CA GLY A 115 1.93 15.67 -13.28
C GLY A 115 0.58 15.39 -12.60
N PRO A 116 -0.56 15.59 -13.24
CA PRO A 116 -1.87 15.29 -12.70
C PRO A 116 -2.04 13.81 -12.31
N ALA A 117 -1.60 12.87 -13.17
CA ALA A 117 -1.72 11.44 -12.87
C ALA A 117 -0.86 11.03 -11.66
N PHE A 118 0.38 11.53 -11.57
CA PHE A 118 1.26 11.32 -10.41
C PHE A 118 0.63 11.87 -9.12
N ARG A 119 0.04 13.08 -9.18
CA ARG A 119 -0.66 13.67 -8.03
C ARG A 119 -1.83 12.82 -7.56
N ILE A 120 -2.63 12.27 -8.46
CA ILE A 120 -3.69 11.33 -8.10
C ILE A 120 -3.10 10.15 -7.34
N GLY A 121 -2.03 9.55 -7.84
CA GLY A 121 -1.39 8.41 -7.19
C GLY A 121 -0.87 8.71 -5.79
N ILE A 122 -0.08 9.78 -5.65
CA ILE A 122 0.52 10.13 -4.34
C ILE A 122 -0.55 10.54 -3.33
N THR A 123 -1.56 11.32 -3.74
CA THR A 123 -2.67 11.72 -2.88
C THR A 123 -3.47 10.50 -2.43
N THR A 124 -3.84 9.61 -3.37
CA THR A 124 -4.52 8.35 -3.04
C THR A 124 -3.77 7.53 -2.00
N ASN A 125 -2.44 7.45 -2.11
CA ASN A 125 -1.65 6.68 -1.14
C ASN A 125 -1.54 7.38 0.22
N LEU A 126 -1.25 8.68 0.24
CA LEU A 126 -1.08 9.43 1.48
C LEU A 126 -2.39 9.56 2.27
N THR A 127 -3.54 9.54 1.61
CA THR A 127 -4.87 9.51 2.26
C THR A 127 -5.36 8.09 2.52
N ASN A 128 -4.62 7.06 2.09
CA ASN A 128 -5.01 5.66 2.26
C ASN A 128 -4.72 5.20 3.69
N VAL A 129 -5.77 5.15 4.51
CA VAL A 129 -5.67 4.70 5.92
C VAL A 129 -5.10 3.28 6.02
N LYS A 130 -5.40 2.39 5.05
CA LYS A 130 -4.82 1.05 5.01
C LYS A 130 -3.30 1.11 4.87
N ALA A 131 -2.76 1.98 4.00
CA ALA A 131 -1.33 2.14 3.82
C ALA A 131 -0.66 2.74 5.06
N ALA A 132 -1.27 3.78 5.65
CA ALA A 132 -0.78 4.41 6.88
C ALA A 132 -0.67 3.39 8.02
N VAL A 133 -1.77 2.68 8.30
CA VAL A 133 -1.83 1.73 9.43
C VAL A 133 -0.94 0.52 9.18
N PHE A 134 -0.82 0.03 7.94
CA PHE A 134 0.12 -1.04 7.61
C PHE A 134 1.57 -0.62 7.85
N SER A 135 1.93 0.59 7.42
CA SER A 135 3.28 1.13 7.60
C SER A 135 3.66 1.29 9.09
N VAL A 136 2.72 1.78 9.90
CA VAL A 136 2.96 2.08 11.31
C VAL A 136 2.73 0.86 12.21
N GLY A 137 1.71 0.06 11.91
CA GLY A 137 1.25 -1.01 12.78
C GLY A 137 1.85 -2.39 12.45
N LEU A 138 2.06 -2.70 11.17
CA LEU A 138 2.47 -4.06 10.78
C LEU A 138 3.93 -4.16 10.33
N VAL A 139 4.42 -3.24 9.52
CA VAL A 139 5.82 -3.29 9.01
C VAL A 139 6.84 -3.45 10.14
N PRO A 140 6.77 -2.70 11.25
CA PRO A 140 7.73 -2.81 12.34
C PRO A 140 7.79 -4.19 12.99
N GLN A 141 6.70 -4.96 12.92
CA GLN A 141 6.61 -6.28 13.53
C GLN A 141 7.45 -7.34 12.81
N PHE A 142 7.83 -7.07 11.56
CA PHE A 142 8.73 -7.92 10.78
C PHE A 142 10.20 -7.58 10.98
N VAL A 143 10.51 -6.48 11.67
CA VAL A 143 11.92 -6.13 11.96
C VAL A 143 12.42 -6.97 13.12
N PRO A 144 13.49 -7.78 12.93
CA PRO A 144 14.07 -8.55 14.03
C PRO A 144 14.57 -7.64 15.16
N GLU A 145 14.43 -8.08 16.41
CA GLU A 145 14.85 -7.29 17.60
C GLU A 145 16.33 -6.93 17.59
N THR A 146 17.16 -7.77 16.98
CA THR A 146 18.61 -7.56 16.82
C THR A 146 18.97 -6.58 15.70
N PHE A 147 17.99 -6.18 14.86
CA PHE A 147 18.22 -5.25 13.75
C PHE A 147 17.79 -3.84 14.12
N ASN A 148 18.48 -2.82 13.57
CA ASN A 148 18.06 -1.44 13.79
C ASN A 148 16.64 -1.21 13.26
N LEU A 149 15.73 -0.80 14.15
CA LEU A 149 14.29 -0.66 13.84
C LEU A 149 14.04 0.29 12.66
N GLY A 150 14.66 1.46 12.65
CA GLY A 150 14.45 2.46 11.59
C GLY A 150 14.91 1.96 10.22
N TRP A 151 16.11 1.41 10.13
CA TRP A 151 16.62 0.81 8.89
C TRP A 151 15.79 -0.38 8.45
N GLY A 152 15.36 -1.22 9.39
CA GLY A 152 14.50 -2.36 9.08
C GLY A 152 13.16 -1.92 8.48
N ILE A 153 12.49 -0.94 9.08
CA ILE A 153 11.23 -0.36 8.57
C ILE A 153 11.45 0.22 7.17
N PHE A 154 12.52 0.99 6.96
CA PHE A 154 12.80 1.59 5.67
C PHE A 154 13.01 0.55 4.57
N ILE A 155 13.85 -0.47 4.81
CA ILE A 155 14.13 -1.55 3.85
C ILE A 155 12.84 -2.33 3.52
N LEU A 156 12.07 -2.73 4.53
CA LEU A 156 10.82 -3.45 4.32
C LEU A 156 9.78 -2.60 3.58
N SER A 157 9.69 -1.31 3.88
CA SER A 157 8.81 -0.40 3.15
C SER A 157 9.23 -0.22 1.69
N PHE A 158 10.51 -0.22 1.40
CA PHE A 158 11.02 -0.20 0.03
C PHE A 158 10.65 -1.49 -0.73
N ILE A 159 10.80 -2.65 -0.09
CA ILE A 159 10.36 -3.94 -0.64
C ILE A 159 8.86 -3.92 -0.93
N TRP A 160 8.06 -3.39 0.02
CA TRP A 160 6.62 -3.22 -0.18
C TRP A 160 6.32 -2.32 -1.39
N ALA A 161 7.01 -1.20 -1.54
CA ALA A 161 6.84 -0.30 -2.67
C ALA A 161 7.12 -1.00 -4.01
N VAL A 162 8.19 -1.82 -4.09
CA VAL A 162 8.54 -2.60 -5.29
C VAL A 162 7.47 -3.64 -5.61
N ILE A 163 7.02 -4.41 -4.61
CA ILE A 163 5.97 -5.41 -4.79
C ILE A 163 4.66 -4.75 -5.27
N SER A 164 4.26 -3.64 -4.64
CA SER A 164 3.05 -2.90 -5.01
C SER A 164 3.14 -2.35 -6.43
N MET A 165 4.26 -1.77 -6.81
CA MET A 165 4.51 -1.27 -8.16
C MET A 165 4.40 -2.39 -9.19
N THR A 166 5.00 -3.54 -8.91
CA THR A 166 4.96 -4.72 -9.79
C THR A 166 3.52 -5.22 -9.95
N TRP A 167 2.80 -5.39 -8.85
CA TRP A 167 1.41 -5.86 -8.84
C TRP A 167 0.49 -4.92 -9.63
N TYR A 168 0.53 -3.63 -9.36
CA TYR A 168 -0.31 -2.65 -10.05
C TYR A 168 0.05 -2.51 -11.54
N SER A 169 1.34 -2.63 -11.90
CA SER A 169 1.79 -2.66 -13.30
C SER A 169 1.25 -3.89 -14.04
N LEU A 170 1.20 -5.04 -13.37
CA LEU A 170 0.57 -6.25 -13.91
C LEU A 170 -0.94 -6.03 -14.15
N MET A 171 -1.65 -5.45 -13.17
CA MET A 171 -3.07 -5.12 -13.30
C MET A 171 -3.34 -4.19 -14.50
N ILE A 172 -2.57 -3.10 -14.66
CA ILE A 172 -2.68 -2.19 -15.80
C ILE A 172 -2.55 -2.96 -17.12
N THR A 173 -1.58 -3.86 -17.20
CA THR A 173 -1.32 -4.64 -18.42
C THR A 173 -2.48 -5.60 -18.74
N ILE A 174 -3.09 -6.20 -17.71
CA ILE A 174 -4.26 -7.08 -17.87
C ILE A 174 -5.46 -6.26 -18.35
N VAL A 175 -5.75 -5.11 -17.73
CA VAL A 175 -6.86 -4.23 -18.12
C VAL A 175 -6.69 -3.72 -19.55
N ASP A 176 -5.48 -3.27 -19.94
CA ASP A 176 -5.20 -2.79 -21.30
C ASP A 176 -5.41 -3.88 -22.37
N LYS A 177 -5.05 -5.12 -22.06
CA LYS A 177 -5.31 -6.25 -22.96
C LYS A 177 -6.81 -6.57 -23.06
N SER A 178 -7.52 -6.59 -21.94
CA SER A 178 -8.95 -6.91 -21.91
C SER A 178 -9.78 -5.85 -22.63
N SER A 179 -9.44 -4.57 -22.52
CA SER A 179 -10.16 -3.47 -23.20
C SER A 179 -10.02 -3.48 -24.73
N LYS A 180 -9.07 -4.23 -25.28
CA LYS A 180 -8.90 -4.38 -26.74
C LYS A 180 -9.76 -5.51 -27.33
N TRP A 181 -10.42 -6.30 -26.48
CA TRP A 181 -11.27 -7.43 -26.88
C TRP A 181 -12.76 -7.12 -26.75
N ILE A 182 -13.11 -5.95 -26.24
CA ILE A 182 -14.47 -5.39 -26.13
C ILE A 182 -14.62 -4.24 -27.12
#